data_441b9fd11aecc6c257c3c34ea841d75d
#
_entry.id   441b9fd11aecc6c257c3c34ea841d75d
#
_cell.length_a   1.000
_cell.length_b   1.000
_cell.length_c   1.000
_cell.angle_alpha   90.00
_cell.angle_beta   90.00
_cell.angle_gamma   90.00
#
_symmetry.space_group_name_H-M   'P 1'
#
loop_
_entity.id
_entity.type
_entity.pdbx_description
1 polymer ?
#
loop_
_entity_poly.entity_id
_entity_poly.type
_entity_poly.pdbx_seq_one_letter_code
_entity_poly.pdbx_strand_id
1 'polypeptide(L)'
;MSLPTEPLSGMMVMIPVGGEARRLRPLTAESSKAVVRIFNRPLVEFALIELARQGIRNFVFGAKGYVNYRSLFDYFREGEGFSAQNKIWPRVHIKYQPRIEDVGSADSVRILMDYYNVRDQFLVVQGDNLFELDLRDMLTFQERTKAFMVVGLTPVEDVESYGVAETDESGRIRRFVEKPSRETAPSRMANSGIYLISPEIRSVFEEPEVRAMIAQNGRLDFGLDLIPYLAERGMVYGYYMKGSWLDVGTPRAYLSAVTRVLEDPSRRAAYLGEPLPQLRNVWIQGGSVDSVRRKEALVRKALSNRISLDGHVLIGRHCQIEDGTIIRDSCVDNFCILGREVTIERSAIMDRVVIGDGAIIQDSIVGRHVRVGSSLDSPTWVTGLSVVGDDVEIGRGATLAAAKVNPHRTVAEKADIQGQFVE
;
A
#
# COMPACT_ATOMS: atom_id res chain seq x y z
N MET A 1 -34.50 -15.69 -5.11
CA MET A 1 -34.59 -14.40 -4.43
C MET A 1 -33.56 -13.49 -5.08
N SER A 2 -33.98 -12.46 -5.80
CA SER A 2 -33.08 -11.47 -6.39
C SER A 2 -32.42 -10.70 -5.26
N LEU A 3 -31.09 -10.64 -5.28
CA LEU A 3 -30.29 -9.79 -4.36
C LEU A 3 -30.83 -8.35 -4.41
N PRO A 4 -30.89 -7.65 -3.28
CA PRO A 4 -31.24 -6.24 -3.28
C PRO A 4 -30.19 -5.50 -4.11
N THR A 5 -30.63 -4.89 -5.19
CA THR A 5 -29.84 -4.05 -6.09
C THR A 5 -29.70 -2.63 -5.53
N GLU A 6 -29.59 -2.47 -4.21
CA GLU A 6 -29.24 -1.17 -3.71
C GLU A 6 -27.81 -0.80 -4.18
N PRO A 7 -27.68 0.38 -4.77
CA PRO A 7 -26.39 0.78 -5.31
C PRO A 7 -25.39 0.95 -4.15
N LEU A 8 -24.29 0.22 -4.19
CA LEU A 8 -23.17 0.35 -3.23
C LEU A 8 -22.63 1.79 -3.12
N SER A 9 -23.14 2.69 -3.96
CA SER A 9 -22.79 4.12 -3.97
C SER A 9 -23.16 4.85 -2.68
N GLY A 10 -24.15 4.39 -1.92
CA GLY A 10 -24.52 4.94 -0.62
C GLY A 10 -23.62 4.47 0.52
N MET A 11 -22.98 3.29 0.38
CA MET A 11 -22.14 2.73 1.40
C MET A 11 -20.91 3.60 1.68
N MET A 12 -20.61 3.81 2.96
CA MET A 12 -19.42 4.52 3.40
C MET A 12 -18.27 3.55 3.63
N VAL A 13 -17.07 3.95 3.19
CA VAL A 13 -15.82 3.26 3.50
C VAL A 13 -15.00 4.14 4.42
N MET A 14 -14.67 3.63 5.61
CA MET A 14 -13.82 4.31 6.59
C MET A 14 -12.41 3.75 6.53
N ILE A 15 -11.42 4.63 6.47
CA ILE A 15 -10.01 4.26 6.35
C ILE A 15 -9.24 4.91 7.50
N PRO A 16 -9.05 4.20 8.62
CA PRO A 16 -8.21 4.68 9.71
C PRO A 16 -6.75 4.78 9.26
N VAL A 17 -6.13 5.93 9.49
CA VAL A 17 -4.72 6.19 9.15
C VAL A 17 -4.05 6.86 10.34
N GLY A 18 -3.28 6.10 11.12
CA GLY A 18 -2.73 6.63 12.37
C GLY A 18 -1.39 6.03 12.81
N GLY A 19 -0.93 4.98 12.16
CA GLY A 19 0.29 4.29 12.54
C GLY A 19 1.58 5.02 12.12
N GLU A 20 2.64 4.96 12.94
CA GLU A 20 3.96 5.55 12.63
C GLU A 20 4.75 4.77 11.56
N ALA A 21 4.31 3.56 11.21
CA ALA A 21 4.91 2.69 10.19
C ALA A 21 6.44 2.57 10.28
N ARG A 22 6.99 2.44 11.50
CA ARG A 22 8.44 2.44 11.79
C ARG A 22 9.21 1.38 10.99
N ARG A 23 8.58 0.22 10.70
CA ARG A 23 9.23 -0.88 9.96
C ARG A 23 9.54 -0.52 8.50
N LEU A 24 8.81 0.44 7.92
CA LEU A 24 8.97 0.88 6.53
C LEU A 24 9.90 2.11 6.41
N ARG A 25 10.40 2.65 7.55
CA ARG A 25 11.40 3.73 7.50
C ARG A 25 12.62 3.30 6.70
N PRO A 26 13.20 4.23 5.95
CA PRO A 26 13.01 5.69 5.94
C PRO A 26 11.86 6.22 5.07
N LEU A 27 11.17 5.41 4.28
CA LEU A 27 10.09 5.87 3.36
C LEU A 27 8.92 6.56 4.07
N THR A 28 8.75 6.29 5.36
CA THR A 28 7.68 6.84 6.21
C THR A 28 8.20 7.81 7.27
N ALA A 29 9.40 8.35 7.10
CA ALA A 29 9.97 9.28 8.07
C ALA A 29 9.20 10.60 8.14
N GLU A 30 8.72 11.09 6.98
CA GLU A 30 8.08 12.40 6.84
C GLU A 30 6.67 12.35 6.24
N SER A 31 6.20 11.15 5.91
CA SER A 31 4.90 10.97 5.26
C SER A 31 4.13 9.78 5.83
N SER A 32 2.82 9.82 5.66
CA SER A 32 1.96 8.70 6.02
C SER A 32 2.30 7.45 5.20
N LYS A 33 2.27 6.27 5.82
CA LYS A 33 2.37 4.98 5.11
C LYS A 33 1.36 4.87 3.97
N ALA A 34 0.16 5.38 4.16
CA ALA A 34 -0.92 5.33 3.18
C ALA A 34 -0.57 6.05 1.85
N VAL A 35 0.37 7.01 1.88
CA VAL A 35 0.81 7.72 0.67
C VAL A 35 2.19 7.30 0.16
N VAL A 36 2.83 6.31 0.78
CA VAL A 36 4.02 5.68 0.19
C VAL A 36 3.65 5.16 -1.20
N ARG A 37 4.50 5.41 -2.18
CA ARG A 37 4.17 5.14 -3.57
C ARG A 37 4.60 3.75 -4.02
N ILE A 38 3.74 3.12 -4.77
CA ILE A 38 4.03 1.96 -5.63
C ILE A 38 3.49 2.30 -7.03
N PHE A 39 4.28 2.14 -8.08
CA PHE A 39 3.89 2.43 -9.47
C PHE A 39 3.35 3.85 -9.67
N ASN A 40 4.00 4.83 -9.09
CA ASN A 40 3.58 6.23 -9.08
C ASN A 40 2.24 6.53 -8.37
N ARG A 41 1.69 5.60 -7.60
CA ARG A 41 0.42 5.72 -6.89
C ARG A 41 0.60 5.59 -5.38
N PRO A 42 -0.07 6.38 -4.55
CA PRO A 42 -0.17 6.11 -3.13
C PRO A 42 -0.72 4.72 -2.84
N LEU A 43 -0.21 4.08 -1.82
CA LEU A 43 -0.61 2.73 -1.43
C LEU A 43 -2.12 2.61 -1.20
N VAL A 44 -2.72 3.58 -0.52
CA VAL A 44 -4.17 3.59 -0.27
C VAL A 44 -5.01 3.77 -1.55
N GLU A 45 -4.43 4.32 -2.62
CA GLU A 45 -5.16 4.51 -3.89
C GLU A 45 -5.61 3.18 -4.49
N PHE A 46 -4.88 2.10 -4.26
CA PHE A 46 -5.26 0.76 -4.73
C PHE A 46 -6.57 0.28 -4.09
N ALA A 47 -6.73 0.48 -2.78
CA ALA A 47 -7.97 0.17 -2.08
C ALA A 47 -9.14 1.04 -2.59
N LEU A 48 -8.90 2.34 -2.82
CA LEU A 48 -9.91 3.23 -3.38
C LEU A 48 -10.35 2.78 -4.78
N ILE A 49 -9.41 2.39 -5.67
CA ILE A 49 -9.70 1.91 -7.02
C ILE A 49 -10.51 0.61 -6.96
N GLU A 50 -10.08 -0.34 -6.16
CA GLU A 50 -10.74 -1.65 -6.00
C GLU A 50 -12.21 -1.48 -5.62
N LEU A 51 -12.48 -0.68 -4.60
CA LEU A 51 -13.82 -0.47 -4.08
C LEU A 51 -14.66 0.46 -4.99
N ALA A 52 -14.06 1.49 -5.57
CA ALA A 52 -14.77 2.39 -6.48
C ALA A 52 -15.22 1.70 -7.77
N ARG A 53 -14.49 0.71 -8.27
CA ARG A 53 -14.88 -0.14 -9.42
C ARG A 53 -16.08 -1.01 -9.10
N GLN A 54 -16.26 -1.40 -7.84
CA GLN A 54 -17.42 -2.14 -7.37
C GLN A 54 -18.65 -1.26 -7.07
N GLY A 55 -18.52 0.06 -7.21
CA GLY A 55 -19.63 1.01 -7.07
C GLY A 55 -19.57 1.88 -5.83
N ILE A 56 -18.61 1.73 -4.94
CA ILE A 56 -18.42 2.61 -3.79
C ILE A 56 -18.09 4.04 -4.24
N ARG A 57 -18.71 5.04 -3.58
CA ARG A 57 -18.49 6.45 -3.90
C ARG A 57 -18.13 7.33 -2.71
N ASN A 58 -18.30 6.84 -1.49
CA ASN A 58 -18.08 7.61 -0.27
C ASN A 58 -16.93 7.03 0.54
N PHE A 59 -15.83 7.78 0.67
CA PHE A 59 -14.66 7.41 1.45
C PHE A 59 -14.39 8.44 2.53
N VAL A 60 -13.99 8.00 3.71
CA VAL A 60 -13.63 8.87 4.83
C VAL A 60 -12.30 8.43 5.42
N PHE A 61 -11.32 9.31 5.43
CA PHE A 61 -10.06 9.08 6.13
C PHE A 61 -10.13 9.52 7.59
N GLY A 62 -9.90 8.59 8.50
CA GLY A 62 -9.64 8.85 9.90
C GLY A 62 -8.15 9.12 10.10
N ALA A 63 -7.72 10.36 9.87
CA ALA A 63 -6.30 10.69 9.85
C ALA A 63 -5.80 11.21 11.21
N LYS A 64 -5.06 10.37 11.95
CA LYS A 64 -4.44 10.73 13.22
C LYS A 64 -3.20 11.61 12.99
N GLY A 65 -3.25 12.82 13.54
CA GLY A 65 -2.16 13.77 13.46
C GLY A 65 -2.04 14.50 12.11
N TYR A 66 -1.37 15.64 12.15
CA TYR A 66 -1.27 16.57 11.02
C TYR A 66 -0.54 15.98 9.80
N VAL A 67 0.51 15.20 10.03
CA VAL A 67 1.30 14.60 8.93
C VAL A 67 0.44 13.65 8.09
N ASN A 68 -0.34 12.77 8.73
CA ASN A 68 -1.23 11.86 8.02
C ASN A 68 -2.33 12.62 7.26
N TYR A 69 -2.97 13.58 7.92
CA TYR A 69 -4.00 14.41 7.29
C TYR A 69 -3.47 15.17 6.08
N ARG A 70 -2.37 15.91 6.24
CA ARG A 70 -1.78 16.72 5.18
C ARG A 70 -1.38 15.87 3.97
N SER A 71 -0.69 14.76 4.21
CA SER A 71 -0.23 13.85 3.16
C SER A 71 -1.39 13.35 2.30
N LEU A 72 -2.49 12.95 2.93
CA LEU A 72 -3.69 12.47 2.23
C LEU A 72 -4.43 13.60 1.53
N PHE A 73 -4.64 14.72 2.22
CA PHE A 73 -5.38 15.85 1.68
C PHE A 73 -4.67 16.50 0.49
N ASP A 74 -3.35 16.67 0.55
CA ASP A 74 -2.56 17.24 -0.55
C ASP A 74 -2.65 16.38 -1.82
N TYR A 75 -2.78 15.08 -1.69
CA TYR A 75 -2.88 14.16 -2.83
C TYR A 75 -4.33 14.00 -3.36
N PHE A 76 -5.28 13.69 -2.49
CA PHE A 76 -6.62 13.28 -2.90
C PHE A 76 -7.65 14.41 -2.96
N ARG A 77 -7.44 15.49 -2.19
CA ARG A 77 -8.46 16.57 -2.03
C ARG A 77 -9.83 15.94 -1.72
N GLU A 78 -10.86 16.30 -2.45
CA GLU A 78 -12.22 15.76 -2.31
C GLU A 78 -12.55 14.62 -3.29
N GLY A 79 -11.53 14.13 -4.03
CA GLY A 79 -11.63 12.98 -4.92
C GLY A 79 -11.84 13.26 -6.40
N GLU A 80 -11.94 14.54 -6.82
CA GLU A 80 -12.11 14.89 -8.24
C GLU A 80 -10.94 14.38 -9.10
N GLY A 81 -9.71 14.73 -8.70
CA GLY A 81 -8.49 14.34 -9.41
C GLY A 81 -8.34 12.82 -9.49
N PHE A 82 -8.61 12.11 -8.38
CA PHE A 82 -8.62 10.65 -8.33
C PHE A 82 -9.64 10.07 -9.31
N SER A 83 -10.87 10.58 -9.32
CA SER A 83 -11.95 10.08 -10.20
C SER A 83 -11.62 10.30 -11.67
N ALA A 84 -11.13 11.48 -12.03
CA ALA A 84 -10.73 11.81 -13.39
C ALA A 84 -9.58 10.93 -13.90
N GLN A 85 -8.54 10.75 -13.09
CA GLN A 85 -7.36 9.93 -13.41
C GLN A 85 -7.73 8.46 -13.63
N ASN A 86 -8.65 7.92 -12.83
CA ASN A 86 -9.04 6.52 -12.86
C ASN A 86 -10.30 6.25 -13.67
N LYS A 87 -10.86 7.27 -14.34
CA LYS A 87 -12.08 7.19 -15.19
C LYS A 87 -13.28 6.61 -14.41
N ILE A 88 -13.43 7.03 -13.15
CA ILE A 88 -14.53 6.59 -12.28
C ILE A 88 -15.68 7.59 -12.37
N TRP A 89 -16.87 7.08 -12.73
CA TRP A 89 -18.09 7.86 -12.84
C TRP A 89 -19.29 7.10 -12.26
N PRO A 90 -20.19 7.75 -11.46
CA PRO A 90 -20.05 9.09 -10.86
C PRO A 90 -18.80 9.22 -10.01
N ARG A 91 -18.34 10.47 -9.77
CA ARG A 91 -17.11 10.71 -9.00
C ARG A 91 -17.23 10.17 -7.58
N VAL A 92 -16.10 9.85 -6.99
CA VAL A 92 -16.02 9.55 -5.55
C VAL A 92 -15.99 10.84 -4.73
N HIS A 93 -16.44 10.74 -3.49
CA HIS A 93 -16.38 11.78 -2.47
C HIS A 93 -15.41 11.32 -1.39
N ILE A 94 -14.36 12.08 -1.17
CA ILE A 94 -13.36 11.81 -0.13
C ILE A 94 -13.49 12.86 0.95
N LYS A 95 -13.70 12.41 2.19
CA LYS A 95 -13.82 13.23 3.39
C LYS A 95 -12.70 12.91 4.37
N TYR A 96 -12.46 13.80 5.29
CA TYR A 96 -11.40 13.67 6.29
C TYR A 96 -11.91 14.00 7.67
N GLN A 97 -11.38 13.30 8.66
CA GLN A 97 -11.56 13.63 10.06
C GLN A 97 -10.19 13.93 10.69
N PRO A 98 -9.75 15.20 10.66
CA PRO A 98 -8.38 15.57 11.04
C PRO A 98 -8.17 15.75 12.55
N ARG A 99 -9.21 15.70 13.36
CA ARG A 99 -9.14 15.89 14.82
C ARG A 99 -9.24 14.56 15.56
N ILE A 100 -8.59 13.57 15.06
CA ILE A 100 -8.69 12.31 15.75
C ILE A 100 -7.58 12.25 16.78
N GLU A 101 -7.93 12.56 18.00
CA GLU A 101 -7.26 12.08 19.20
C GLU A 101 -7.77 10.67 19.51
N ASP A 102 -7.76 9.80 18.47
CA ASP A 102 -8.17 8.43 18.68
C ASP A 102 -7.13 7.70 19.54
N VAL A 103 -7.61 6.73 20.26
CA VAL A 103 -6.78 5.85 21.08
C VAL A 103 -6.65 4.46 20.45
N GLY A 104 -6.90 4.33 19.15
CA GLY A 104 -6.74 3.10 18.39
C GLY A 104 -7.63 3.02 17.15
N SER A 105 -7.43 1.98 16.35
CA SER A 105 -8.09 1.83 15.05
C SER A 105 -9.62 1.68 15.15
N ALA A 106 -10.14 1.00 16.18
CA ALA A 106 -11.57 0.88 16.40
C ALA A 106 -12.19 2.15 16.99
N ASP A 107 -11.45 2.88 17.82
CA ASP A 107 -11.90 4.18 18.34
C ASP A 107 -11.98 5.23 17.22
N SER A 108 -11.03 5.22 16.30
CA SER A 108 -11.09 6.05 15.08
C SER A 108 -12.41 5.83 14.32
N VAL A 109 -12.82 4.57 14.13
CA VAL A 109 -14.08 4.24 13.46
C VAL A 109 -15.30 4.66 14.28
N ARG A 110 -15.29 4.47 15.59
CA ARG A 110 -16.34 4.96 16.49
C ARG A 110 -16.56 6.48 16.34
N ILE A 111 -15.46 7.25 16.37
CA ILE A 111 -15.49 8.71 16.19
C ILE A 111 -16.06 9.08 14.81
N LEU A 112 -15.64 8.38 13.74
CA LEU A 112 -16.15 8.62 12.39
C LEU A 112 -17.64 8.30 12.27
N MET A 113 -18.11 7.20 12.89
CA MET A 113 -19.54 6.85 12.92
C MET A 113 -20.37 7.96 13.58
N ASP A 114 -19.90 8.50 14.69
CA ASP A 114 -20.61 9.55 15.43
C ASP A 114 -20.59 10.87 14.66
N TYR A 115 -19.44 11.29 14.16
CA TYR A 115 -19.28 12.55 13.45
C TYR A 115 -20.10 12.62 12.16
N TYR A 116 -20.11 11.55 11.36
CA TYR A 116 -20.85 11.47 10.11
C TYR A 116 -22.27 10.90 10.29
N ASN A 117 -22.69 10.61 11.53
CA ASN A 117 -23.98 10.03 11.88
C ASN A 117 -24.33 8.80 11.01
N VAL A 118 -23.36 7.88 10.88
CA VAL A 118 -23.50 6.69 10.05
C VAL A 118 -24.52 5.74 10.68
N ARG A 119 -25.58 5.42 9.93
CA ARG A 119 -26.70 4.57 10.39
C ARG A 119 -26.90 3.32 9.55
N ASP A 120 -26.20 3.24 8.45
CA ASP A 120 -26.22 2.10 7.53
C ASP A 120 -24.97 1.25 7.72
N GLN A 121 -24.99 0.06 7.14
CA GLN A 121 -23.83 -0.81 7.02
C GLN A 121 -22.67 -0.10 6.32
N PHE A 122 -21.47 -0.29 6.81
CA PHE A 122 -20.27 0.35 6.30
C PHE A 122 -19.06 -0.59 6.26
N LEU A 123 -18.09 -0.24 5.43
CA LEU A 123 -16.83 -0.97 5.30
C LEU A 123 -15.70 -0.20 5.99
N VAL A 124 -14.85 -0.91 6.69
CA VAL A 124 -13.57 -0.40 7.20
C VAL A 124 -12.44 -1.09 6.47
N VAL A 125 -11.45 -0.34 6.02
CA VAL A 125 -10.29 -0.88 5.31
C VAL A 125 -9.03 -0.21 5.86
N GLN A 126 -8.03 -1.00 6.20
CA GLN A 126 -6.70 -0.48 6.48
C GLN A 126 -6.05 0.00 5.18
N GLY A 127 -5.56 1.26 5.17
CA GLY A 127 -5.08 1.96 3.97
C GLY A 127 -3.69 1.55 3.48
N ASP A 128 -3.15 0.44 3.95
CA ASP A 128 -1.77 0.01 3.72
C ASP A 128 -1.63 -1.39 3.08
N ASN A 129 -2.74 -1.93 2.59
CA ASN A 129 -2.81 -3.23 1.95
C ASN A 129 -3.27 -3.14 0.49
N LEU A 130 -2.70 -4.00 -0.36
CA LEU A 130 -3.24 -4.26 -1.70
C LEU A 130 -4.10 -5.52 -1.61
N PHE A 131 -5.35 -5.44 -2.05
CA PHE A 131 -6.26 -6.57 -1.98
C PHE A 131 -7.23 -6.62 -3.17
N GLU A 132 -7.82 -7.78 -3.38
CA GLU A 132 -8.98 -8.01 -4.23
C GLU A 132 -10.11 -8.51 -3.33
N LEU A 133 -11.27 -7.88 -3.40
CA LEU A 133 -12.42 -8.20 -2.57
C LEU A 133 -13.68 -8.37 -3.43
N ASP A 134 -14.39 -9.48 -3.26
CA ASP A 134 -15.78 -9.57 -3.70
C ASP A 134 -16.69 -9.01 -2.61
N LEU A 135 -16.95 -7.71 -2.69
CA LEU A 135 -17.75 -7.01 -1.67
C LEU A 135 -19.21 -7.53 -1.65
N ARG A 136 -19.76 -7.92 -2.80
CA ARG A 136 -21.13 -8.45 -2.86
C ARG A 136 -21.26 -9.82 -2.20
N ASP A 137 -20.28 -10.68 -2.38
CA ASP A 137 -20.22 -11.97 -1.71
C ASP A 137 -20.05 -11.79 -0.18
N MET A 138 -19.23 -10.85 0.25
CA MET A 138 -19.05 -10.50 1.66
C MET A 138 -20.33 -9.94 2.31
N LEU A 139 -21.07 -9.10 1.58
CA LEU A 139 -22.37 -8.58 2.00
C LEU A 139 -23.40 -9.71 2.17
N THR A 140 -23.49 -10.60 1.18
CA THR A 140 -24.38 -11.77 1.23
C THR A 140 -24.03 -12.68 2.43
N PHE A 141 -22.73 -12.83 2.71
CA PHE A 141 -22.27 -13.59 3.88
C PHE A 141 -22.73 -12.93 5.19
N GLN A 142 -22.63 -11.61 5.33
CA GLN A 142 -23.09 -10.90 6.53
C GLN A 142 -24.62 -10.97 6.69
N GLU A 143 -25.37 -10.81 5.62
CA GLU A 143 -26.84 -10.95 5.65
C GLU A 143 -27.28 -12.33 6.15
N ARG A 144 -26.58 -13.38 5.70
CA ARG A 144 -26.85 -14.76 6.13
C ARG A 144 -26.51 -15.01 7.59
N THR A 145 -25.39 -14.48 8.07
CA THR A 145 -24.88 -14.74 9.42
C THR A 145 -25.46 -13.81 10.47
N LYS A 146 -26.02 -12.68 10.05
CA LYS A 146 -26.47 -11.59 10.95
C LYS A 146 -25.35 -11.07 11.87
N ALA A 147 -24.11 -11.12 11.39
CA ALA A 147 -22.95 -10.71 12.14
C ALA A 147 -22.93 -9.18 12.36
N PHE A 148 -22.55 -8.74 13.57
CA PHE A 148 -22.29 -7.33 13.82
C PHE A 148 -21.04 -6.87 13.07
N MET A 149 -20.07 -7.78 12.93
CA MET A 149 -18.85 -7.55 12.17
C MET A 149 -18.46 -8.81 11.41
N VAL A 150 -18.11 -8.63 10.15
CA VAL A 150 -17.44 -9.64 9.32
C VAL A 150 -16.00 -9.20 9.08
N VAL A 151 -15.05 -10.06 9.45
CA VAL A 151 -13.62 -9.85 9.28
C VAL A 151 -13.15 -10.58 8.03
N GLY A 152 -12.53 -9.87 7.09
CA GLY A 152 -11.84 -10.52 5.97
C GLY A 152 -10.64 -11.31 6.46
N LEU A 153 -10.60 -12.59 6.13
CA LEU A 153 -9.52 -13.52 6.50
C LEU A 153 -8.77 -13.99 5.26
N THR A 154 -7.45 -14.08 5.38
CA THR A 154 -6.56 -14.56 4.32
C THR A 154 -5.52 -15.53 4.88
N PRO A 155 -5.13 -16.58 4.14
CA PRO A 155 -4.10 -17.49 4.61
C PRO A 155 -2.72 -16.84 4.55
N VAL A 156 -1.93 -17.02 5.61
CA VAL A 156 -0.55 -16.53 5.71
C VAL A 156 0.39 -17.62 6.20
N GLU A 157 1.67 -17.51 5.85
CA GLU A 157 2.75 -18.36 6.38
C GLU A 157 3.32 -17.76 7.69
N ASP A 158 3.47 -16.45 7.73
CA ASP A 158 3.96 -15.71 8.90
C ASP A 158 2.77 -15.24 9.76
N VAL A 159 2.45 -16.02 10.78
CA VAL A 159 1.36 -15.71 11.72
C VAL A 159 1.75 -14.67 12.77
N GLU A 160 3.06 -14.48 13.02
CA GLU A 160 3.58 -13.63 14.09
C GLU A 160 3.41 -12.13 13.76
N SER A 161 3.19 -11.81 12.49
CA SER A 161 3.01 -10.42 12.04
C SER A 161 1.56 -9.92 12.09
N TYR A 162 0.57 -10.82 12.27
CA TYR A 162 -0.85 -10.51 12.11
C TYR A 162 -1.71 -11.01 13.25
N GLY A 163 -2.89 -10.43 13.40
CA GLY A 163 -3.96 -11.04 14.16
C GLY A 163 -4.46 -12.30 13.43
N VAL A 164 -4.69 -13.38 14.15
CA VAL A 164 -5.06 -14.70 13.59
C VAL A 164 -6.37 -15.19 14.20
N ALA A 165 -7.29 -15.65 13.35
CA ALA A 165 -8.62 -16.10 13.73
C ALA A 165 -8.81 -17.60 13.53
N GLU A 166 -9.45 -18.26 14.48
CA GLU A 166 -10.01 -19.59 14.37
C GLU A 166 -11.53 -19.49 14.23
N THR A 167 -12.10 -20.14 13.21
CA THR A 167 -13.55 -20.13 12.96
C THR A 167 -14.15 -21.53 13.10
N ASP A 168 -15.43 -21.58 13.43
CA ASP A 168 -16.22 -22.82 13.30
C ASP A 168 -16.75 -22.99 11.85
N GLU A 169 -17.50 -24.08 11.64
CA GLU A 169 -18.08 -24.44 10.33
C GLU A 169 -19.07 -23.38 9.78
N SER A 170 -19.66 -22.56 10.66
CA SER A 170 -20.55 -21.46 10.25
C SER A 170 -19.78 -20.22 9.84
N GLY A 171 -18.47 -20.18 10.06
CA GLY A 171 -17.61 -19.02 9.89
C GLY A 171 -17.54 -18.11 11.11
N ARG A 172 -18.18 -18.46 12.26
CA ARG A 172 -18.09 -17.67 13.48
C ARG A 172 -16.68 -17.74 14.05
N ILE A 173 -16.09 -16.59 14.38
CA ILE A 173 -14.77 -16.54 15.03
C ILE A 173 -14.92 -17.02 16.48
N ARG A 174 -14.22 -18.09 16.82
CA ARG A 174 -14.20 -18.71 18.16
C ARG A 174 -13.04 -18.21 18.99
N ARG A 175 -11.94 -17.92 18.32
CA ARG A 175 -10.73 -17.42 18.96
C ARG A 175 -10.02 -16.44 18.04
N PHE A 176 -9.55 -15.35 18.59
CA PHE A 176 -8.72 -14.38 17.89
C PHE A 176 -7.51 -14.03 18.75
N VAL A 177 -6.33 -14.05 18.18
CA VAL A 177 -5.07 -13.72 18.87
C VAL A 177 -4.27 -12.76 18.02
N GLU A 178 -3.97 -11.58 18.55
CA GLU A 178 -3.14 -10.60 17.89
C GLU A 178 -1.67 -10.97 17.99
N LYS A 179 -1.00 -11.15 16.86
CA LYS A 179 0.42 -11.48 16.73
C LYS A 179 0.86 -12.64 17.64
N PRO A 180 0.25 -13.83 17.50
CA PRO A 180 0.63 -14.98 18.29
C PRO A 180 2.04 -15.47 17.94
N SER A 181 2.68 -16.22 18.80
CA SER A 181 3.81 -17.05 18.38
C SER A 181 3.31 -18.18 17.48
N ARG A 182 4.21 -18.78 16.70
CA ARG A 182 3.86 -19.94 15.83
C ARG A 182 3.24 -21.09 16.61
N GLU A 183 3.65 -21.28 17.86
CA GLU A 183 3.19 -22.34 18.75
C GLU A 183 1.79 -22.07 19.31
N THR A 184 1.43 -20.80 19.49
CA THR A 184 0.17 -20.37 20.10
C THR A 184 -0.88 -19.92 19.08
N ALA A 185 -0.52 -19.82 17.81
CA ALA A 185 -1.41 -19.40 16.75
C ALA A 185 -2.58 -20.38 16.61
N PRO A 186 -3.85 -19.91 16.72
CA PRO A 186 -5.01 -20.79 16.65
C PRO A 186 -5.25 -21.33 15.22
N SER A 187 -4.73 -20.68 14.21
CA SER A 187 -4.85 -21.04 12.80
C SER A 187 -3.77 -20.35 11.96
N ARG A 188 -3.90 -20.41 10.62
CA ARG A 188 -3.12 -19.61 9.66
C ARG A 188 -3.96 -18.55 8.97
N MET A 189 -5.15 -18.26 9.46
CA MET A 189 -6.06 -17.31 8.84
C MET A 189 -5.87 -15.92 9.48
N ALA A 190 -5.14 -15.06 8.79
CA ALA A 190 -4.82 -13.72 9.25
C ALA A 190 -5.96 -12.74 8.98
N ASN A 191 -6.11 -11.80 9.89
CA ASN A 191 -6.93 -10.62 9.74
C ASN A 191 -6.37 -9.72 8.62
N SER A 192 -7.16 -9.55 7.57
CA SER A 192 -6.75 -8.74 6.41
C SER A 192 -6.83 -7.22 6.65
N GLY A 193 -7.42 -6.79 7.76
CA GLY A 193 -7.69 -5.36 7.99
C GLY A 193 -8.90 -4.84 7.21
N ILE A 194 -9.78 -5.73 6.75
CA ILE A 194 -11.02 -5.38 6.04
C ILE A 194 -12.19 -5.87 6.89
N TYR A 195 -13.08 -4.94 7.26
CA TYR A 195 -14.21 -5.22 8.13
C TYR A 195 -15.50 -4.67 7.54
N LEU A 196 -16.49 -5.55 7.35
CA LEU A 196 -17.86 -5.14 7.03
C LEU A 196 -18.65 -5.08 8.33
N ILE A 197 -19.15 -3.91 8.67
CA ILE A 197 -19.69 -3.62 10.00
C ILE A 197 -21.14 -3.17 9.89
N SER A 198 -22.00 -3.78 10.69
CA SER A 198 -23.39 -3.43 10.86
C SER A 198 -23.53 -2.19 11.76
N PRO A 199 -24.52 -1.31 11.53
CA PRO A 199 -24.74 -0.12 12.35
C PRO A 199 -25.05 -0.44 13.82
N GLU A 200 -25.51 -1.65 14.12
CA GLU A 200 -25.76 -2.14 15.47
C GLU A 200 -24.51 -2.19 16.35
N ILE A 201 -23.30 -2.18 15.76
CA ILE A 201 -22.03 -2.06 16.49
C ILE A 201 -22.00 -0.81 17.40
N ARG A 202 -22.81 0.19 17.11
CA ARG A 202 -22.95 1.38 17.96
C ARG A 202 -23.33 1.02 19.40
N SER A 203 -24.22 0.05 19.59
CA SER A 203 -24.60 -0.42 20.92
C SER A 203 -23.42 -1.01 21.67
N VAL A 204 -22.52 -1.70 20.97
CA VAL A 204 -21.29 -2.27 21.56
C VAL A 204 -20.34 -1.17 22.06
N PHE A 205 -20.18 -0.08 21.30
CA PHE A 205 -19.36 1.05 21.72
C PHE A 205 -19.91 1.76 22.97
N GLU A 206 -21.20 1.62 23.26
CA GLU A 206 -21.84 2.18 24.45
C GLU A 206 -21.73 1.28 25.68
N GLU A 207 -21.33 0.01 25.53
CA GLU A 207 -21.22 -0.94 26.61
C GLU A 207 -20.15 -0.51 27.64
N PRO A 208 -20.42 -0.67 28.96
CA PRO A 208 -19.51 -0.25 30.03
C PRO A 208 -18.10 -0.85 29.89
N GLU A 209 -18.01 -2.10 29.45
CA GLU A 209 -16.74 -2.82 29.27
C GLU A 209 -15.90 -2.20 28.17
N VAL A 210 -16.51 -1.86 27.02
CA VAL A 210 -15.81 -1.22 25.89
C VAL A 210 -15.37 0.19 26.25
N ARG A 211 -16.22 0.95 26.95
CA ARG A 211 -15.84 2.26 27.50
C ARG A 211 -14.71 2.15 28.51
N ALA A 212 -14.71 1.11 29.34
CA ALA A 212 -13.65 0.85 30.29
C ALA A 212 -12.31 0.53 29.60
N MET A 213 -12.31 -0.18 28.44
CA MET A 213 -11.10 -0.41 27.66
C MET A 213 -10.42 0.91 27.27
N ILE A 214 -11.20 1.89 26.82
CA ILE A 214 -10.69 3.23 26.50
C ILE A 214 -10.15 3.92 27.76
N ALA A 215 -10.90 3.89 28.86
CA ALA A 215 -10.56 4.62 30.08
C ALA A 215 -9.36 4.02 30.83
N GLN A 216 -9.25 2.68 30.87
CA GLN A 216 -8.24 1.96 31.64
C GLN A 216 -6.99 1.65 30.82
N ASN A 217 -7.16 1.21 29.56
CA ASN A 217 -6.06 0.80 28.69
C ASN A 217 -5.55 1.97 27.84
N GLY A 218 -6.28 3.09 27.78
CA GLY A 218 -5.98 4.21 26.87
C GLY A 218 -5.99 3.77 25.41
N ARG A 219 -6.75 2.72 25.05
CA ARG A 219 -6.74 2.10 23.73
C ARG A 219 -8.06 1.43 23.40
N LEU A 220 -8.42 1.45 22.09
CA LEU A 220 -9.46 0.60 21.51
C LEU A 220 -9.06 0.25 20.07
N ASP A 221 -8.38 -0.87 19.90
CA ASP A 221 -7.97 -1.42 18.61
C ASP A 221 -8.88 -2.55 18.15
N PHE A 222 -9.01 -2.73 16.82
CA PHE A 222 -9.74 -3.88 16.27
C PHE A 222 -9.14 -5.20 16.73
N GLY A 223 -7.83 -5.41 16.53
CA GLY A 223 -7.17 -6.69 16.79
C GLY A 223 -6.98 -6.98 18.28
N LEU A 224 -6.59 -5.99 19.05
CA LEU A 224 -6.26 -6.19 20.45
C LEU A 224 -7.47 -6.19 21.38
N ASP A 225 -8.53 -5.46 21.01
CA ASP A 225 -9.63 -5.19 21.93
C ASP A 225 -11.00 -5.62 21.38
N LEU A 226 -11.42 -5.04 20.22
CA LEU A 226 -12.80 -5.17 19.75
C LEU A 226 -13.12 -6.56 19.16
N ILE A 227 -12.26 -7.12 18.33
CA ILE A 227 -12.50 -8.45 17.73
C ILE A 227 -12.53 -9.56 18.78
N PRO A 228 -11.57 -9.64 19.75
CA PRO A 228 -11.65 -10.59 20.85
C PRO A 228 -12.95 -10.45 21.65
N TYR A 229 -13.32 -9.22 21.98
CA TYR A 229 -14.55 -8.92 22.72
C TYR A 229 -15.82 -9.42 22.00
N LEU A 230 -15.92 -9.17 20.71
CA LEU A 230 -17.05 -9.62 19.88
C LEU A 230 -17.04 -11.15 19.67
N ALA A 231 -15.85 -11.77 19.59
CA ALA A 231 -15.69 -13.21 19.44
C ALA A 231 -16.27 -13.97 20.64
N GLU A 232 -15.96 -13.52 21.86
CA GLU A 232 -16.51 -14.09 23.10
C GLU A 232 -18.04 -14.04 23.15
N ARG A 233 -18.66 -13.04 22.52
CA ARG A 233 -20.11 -12.85 22.43
C ARG A 233 -20.75 -13.49 21.20
N GLY A 234 -19.95 -14.10 20.32
CA GLY A 234 -20.43 -14.73 19.09
C GLY A 234 -20.98 -13.74 18.03
N MET A 235 -20.54 -12.47 18.07
CA MET A 235 -21.02 -11.39 17.21
C MET A 235 -20.14 -11.14 15.98
N VAL A 236 -19.00 -11.82 15.87
CA VAL A 236 -18.04 -11.63 14.77
C VAL A 236 -17.83 -12.91 13.97
N TYR A 237 -17.76 -12.76 12.66
CA TYR A 237 -17.57 -13.85 11.71
C TYR A 237 -16.40 -13.57 10.78
N GLY A 238 -15.70 -14.63 10.35
CA GLY A 238 -14.62 -14.57 9.38
C GLY A 238 -15.12 -14.87 7.98
N TYR A 239 -14.81 -13.99 7.05
CA TYR A 239 -15.04 -14.19 5.63
C TYR A 239 -13.73 -14.54 4.94
N TYR A 240 -13.64 -15.73 4.37
CA TYR A 240 -12.44 -16.17 3.65
C TYR A 240 -12.35 -15.46 2.30
N MET A 241 -11.42 -14.53 2.19
CA MET A 241 -11.19 -13.77 0.97
C MET A 241 -10.73 -14.70 -0.16
N LYS A 242 -11.39 -14.60 -1.30
CA LYS A 242 -11.07 -15.40 -2.51
C LYS A 242 -9.96 -14.75 -3.35
N GLY A 243 -9.82 -13.44 -3.23
CA GLY A 243 -8.81 -12.67 -3.94
C GLY A 243 -7.48 -12.61 -3.19
N SER A 244 -6.51 -12.03 -3.86
CA SER A 244 -5.17 -11.86 -3.30
C SER A 244 -5.12 -10.70 -2.29
N TRP A 245 -4.25 -10.84 -1.31
CA TRP A 245 -3.98 -9.83 -0.30
C TRP A 245 -2.47 -9.69 -0.07
N LEU A 246 -1.97 -8.45 0.00
CA LEU A 246 -0.55 -8.14 0.19
C LEU A 246 -0.43 -7.01 1.22
N ASP A 247 0.18 -7.28 2.36
CA ASP A 247 0.61 -6.26 3.31
C ASP A 247 1.92 -5.61 2.83
N VAL A 248 2.00 -4.29 2.90
CA VAL A 248 3.20 -3.51 2.55
C VAL A 248 3.79 -2.92 3.82
N GLY A 249 4.03 -3.76 4.83
CA GLY A 249 4.49 -3.34 6.16
C GLY A 249 6.01 -3.20 6.32
N THR A 250 6.80 -3.75 5.40
CA THR A 250 8.27 -3.75 5.47
C THR A 250 8.88 -3.51 4.09
N PRO A 251 10.16 -3.11 3.97
CA PRO A 251 10.83 -2.96 2.67
C PRO A 251 10.81 -4.23 1.82
N ARG A 252 10.98 -5.40 2.45
CA ARG A 252 10.89 -6.69 1.75
C ARG A 252 9.49 -6.95 1.20
N ALA A 253 8.46 -6.70 2.02
CA ALA A 253 7.06 -6.83 1.61
C ALA A 253 6.71 -5.83 0.51
N TYR A 254 7.27 -4.61 0.55
CA TYR A 254 7.12 -3.61 -0.50
C TYR A 254 7.67 -4.12 -1.85
N LEU A 255 8.92 -4.60 -1.91
CA LEU A 255 9.50 -5.16 -3.14
C LEU A 255 8.74 -6.41 -3.61
N SER A 256 8.33 -7.27 -2.69
CA SER A 256 7.48 -8.43 -3.01
C SER A 256 6.13 -7.99 -3.61
N ALA A 257 5.51 -6.93 -3.11
CA ALA A 257 4.28 -6.40 -3.67
C ALA A 257 4.49 -5.84 -5.09
N VAL A 258 5.61 -5.13 -5.33
CA VAL A 258 5.99 -4.68 -6.68
C VAL A 258 6.08 -5.86 -7.63
N THR A 259 6.85 -6.90 -7.29
CA THR A 259 7.02 -8.10 -8.12
C THR A 259 5.69 -8.79 -8.39
N ARG A 260 4.90 -9.07 -7.35
CA ARG A 260 3.62 -9.77 -7.49
C ARG A 260 2.59 -9.03 -8.34
N VAL A 261 2.53 -7.70 -8.24
CA VAL A 261 1.66 -6.91 -9.11
C VAL A 261 2.15 -6.93 -10.56
N LEU A 262 3.45 -6.86 -10.79
CA LEU A 262 4.03 -6.94 -12.14
C LEU A 262 3.85 -8.33 -12.78
N GLU A 263 3.80 -9.39 -12.01
CA GLU A 263 3.61 -10.77 -12.49
C GLU A 263 2.15 -11.15 -12.71
N ASP A 264 1.22 -10.59 -11.94
CA ASP A 264 -0.21 -10.92 -11.99
C ASP A 264 -0.95 -10.21 -13.13
N PRO A 265 -1.48 -10.95 -14.13
CA PRO A 265 -2.17 -10.33 -15.28
C PRO A 265 -3.40 -9.50 -14.89
N SER A 266 -4.18 -9.92 -13.89
CA SER A 266 -5.40 -9.24 -13.48
C SER A 266 -5.08 -7.88 -12.84
N ARG A 267 -4.10 -7.85 -11.96
CA ARG A 267 -3.62 -6.64 -11.28
C ARG A 267 -2.94 -5.68 -12.25
N ARG A 268 -2.11 -6.20 -13.14
CA ARG A 268 -1.47 -5.39 -14.19
C ARG A 268 -2.50 -4.65 -15.02
N ALA A 269 -3.49 -5.35 -15.55
CA ALA A 269 -4.56 -4.74 -16.34
C ALA A 269 -5.32 -3.68 -15.53
N ALA A 270 -5.54 -3.95 -14.23
CA ALA A 270 -6.22 -3.02 -13.35
C ALA A 270 -5.45 -1.72 -13.10
N TYR A 271 -4.13 -1.78 -12.95
CA TYR A 271 -3.32 -0.66 -12.45
C TYR A 271 -2.38 -0.06 -13.50
N LEU A 272 -1.83 -0.88 -14.39
CA LEU A 272 -0.80 -0.48 -15.34
C LEU A 272 -1.31 -0.37 -16.78
N GLY A 273 -2.45 -0.99 -17.08
CA GLY A 273 -2.97 -1.13 -18.44
C GLY A 273 -2.23 -2.21 -19.24
N GLU A 274 -2.33 -2.15 -20.58
CA GLU A 274 -1.71 -3.13 -21.45
C GLU A 274 -0.20 -2.93 -21.59
N PRO A 275 0.59 -4.03 -21.67
CA PRO A 275 2.02 -3.93 -21.97
C PRO A 275 2.26 -3.43 -23.38
N LEU A 276 3.50 -3.06 -23.66
CA LEU A 276 3.89 -2.67 -25.01
C LEU A 276 3.81 -3.87 -25.97
N PRO A 277 3.13 -3.77 -27.11
CA PRO A 277 3.06 -4.88 -28.08
C PRO A 277 4.43 -5.37 -28.58
N GLN A 278 5.41 -4.46 -28.63
CA GLN A 278 6.75 -4.72 -29.16
C GLN A 278 7.70 -5.32 -28.10
N LEU A 279 7.39 -5.16 -26.82
CA LEU A 279 8.24 -5.57 -25.70
C LEU A 279 7.43 -6.38 -24.68
N ARG A 280 7.70 -7.66 -24.58
CA ARG A 280 6.98 -8.54 -23.67
C ARG A 280 7.18 -8.09 -22.21
N ASN A 281 6.08 -7.98 -21.46
CA ASN A 281 6.08 -7.62 -20.04
C ASN A 281 6.73 -6.26 -19.69
N VAL A 282 6.73 -5.32 -20.65
CA VAL A 282 7.23 -3.96 -20.41
C VAL A 282 6.09 -2.95 -20.53
N TRP A 283 5.98 -2.07 -19.55
CA TRP A 283 5.03 -0.97 -19.48
C TRP A 283 5.80 0.34 -19.47
N ILE A 284 5.47 1.27 -20.38
CA ILE A 284 5.98 2.64 -20.34
C ILE A 284 4.78 3.57 -20.27
N GLN A 285 4.67 4.30 -19.16
CA GLN A 285 3.54 5.19 -18.87
C GLN A 285 3.64 6.51 -19.64
N GLY A 286 2.50 7.21 -19.73
CA GLY A 286 2.39 8.55 -20.31
C GLY A 286 1.60 8.59 -21.62
N GLY A 287 0.68 9.58 -21.69
CA GLY A 287 -0.22 9.79 -22.83
C GLY A 287 -0.12 11.19 -23.46
N SER A 288 0.68 12.12 -22.89
CA SER A 288 0.93 13.43 -23.52
C SER A 288 1.83 13.26 -24.75
N VAL A 289 1.80 14.24 -25.67
CA VAL A 289 2.63 14.22 -26.89
C VAL A 289 4.11 13.97 -26.57
N ASP A 290 4.65 14.67 -25.58
CA ASP A 290 6.06 14.50 -25.19
C ASP A 290 6.33 13.13 -24.54
N SER A 291 5.39 12.61 -23.75
CA SER A 291 5.51 11.27 -23.16
C SER A 291 5.51 10.20 -24.25
N VAL A 292 4.67 10.32 -25.27
CA VAL A 292 4.60 9.38 -26.39
C VAL A 292 5.91 9.39 -27.18
N ARG A 293 6.46 10.55 -27.50
CA ARG A 293 7.76 10.67 -28.17
C ARG A 293 8.90 10.00 -27.40
N ARG A 294 8.95 10.22 -26.09
CA ARG A 294 9.97 9.59 -25.22
C ARG A 294 9.78 8.07 -25.13
N LYS A 295 8.53 7.61 -24.99
CA LYS A 295 8.18 6.20 -25.05
C LYS A 295 8.68 5.54 -26.34
N GLU A 296 8.39 6.13 -27.49
CA GLU A 296 8.87 5.63 -28.79
C GLU A 296 10.41 5.60 -28.87
N ALA A 297 11.09 6.61 -28.30
CA ALA A 297 12.54 6.64 -28.25
C ALA A 297 13.11 5.49 -27.40
N LEU A 298 12.52 5.22 -26.24
CA LEU A 298 12.90 4.10 -25.38
C LEU A 298 12.63 2.75 -26.05
N VAL A 299 11.48 2.58 -26.71
CA VAL A 299 11.17 1.38 -27.49
C VAL A 299 12.21 1.15 -28.59
N ARG A 300 12.58 2.19 -29.35
CA ARG A 300 13.65 2.07 -30.37
C ARG A 300 14.99 1.69 -29.77
N LYS A 301 15.39 2.27 -28.62
CA LYS A 301 16.63 1.89 -27.91
C LYS A 301 16.60 0.41 -27.50
N ALA A 302 15.47 -0.08 -26.94
CA ALA A 302 15.33 -1.46 -26.54
C ALA A 302 15.38 -2.43 -27.73
N LEU A 303 14.64 -2.15 -28.82
CA LEU A 303 14.62 -2.99 -30.03
C LEU A 303 15.97 -3.02 -30.77
N SER A 304 16.79 -2.00 -30.60
CA SER A 304 18.15 -1.95 -31.15
C SER A 304 19.24 -2.42 -30.20
N ASN A 305 18.86 -3.06 -29.07
CA ASN A 305 19.76 -3.55 -28.04
C ASN A 305 20.68 -2.47 -27.43
N ARG A 306 20.29 -1.21 -27.49
CA ARG A 306 21.03 -0.12 -26.83
C ARG A 306 20.74 -0.05 -25.34
N ILE A 307 19.54 -0.50 -24.91
CA ILE A 307 19.16 -0.75 -23.52
C ILE A 307 18.54 -2.13 -23.42
N SER A 308 18.64 -2.77 -22.25
CA SER A 308 17.98 -4.05 -21.96
C SER A 308 16.83 -3.84 -20.96
N LEU A 309 15.65 -4.36 -21.30
CA LEU A 309 14.45 -4.35 -20.47
C LEU A 309 13.98 -5.78 -20.32
N ASP A 310 14.39 -6.46 -19.22
CA ASP A 310 14.23 -7.89 -19.04
C ASP A 310 13.22 -8.22 -17.91
N GLY A 311 12.51 -9.33 -18.05
CA GLY A 311 11.49 -9.74 -17.07
C GLY A 311 10.28 -8.80 -17.09
N HIS A 312 9.80 -8.37 -15.91
CA HIS A 312 8.66 -7.47 -15.78
C HIS A 312 9.15 -6.04 -15.44
N VAL A 313 9.00 -5.12 -16.36
CA VAL A 313 9.53 -3.76 -16.20
C VAL A 313 8.46 -2.70 -16.38
N LEU A 314 8.33 -1.81 -15.38
CA LEU A 314 7.54 -0.60 -15.47
C LEU A 314 8.45 0.62 -15.54
N ILE A 315 8.23 1.47 -16.55
CA ILE A 315 8.88 2.77 -16.67
C ILE A 315 7.82 3.87 -16.65
N GLY A 316 7.99 4.83 -15.76
CA GLY A 316 7.13 6.00 -15.63
C GLY A 316 7.25 6.95 -16.83
N ARG A 317 6.39 7.95 -16.83
CA ARG A 317 6.40 8.98 -17.89
C ARG A 317 7.65 9.87 -17.79
N HIS A 318 8.09 10.37 -18.93
CA HIS A 318 9.19 11.33 -19.07
C HIS A 318 10.56 10.84 -18.54
N CYS A 319 10.77 9.53 -18.40
CA CYS A 319 12.08 9.01 -18.06
C CYS A 319 13.07 9.18 -19.22
N GLN A 320 14.34 9.36 -18.86
CA GLN A 320 15.47 9.37 -19.78
C GLN A 320 16.40 8.22 -19.37
N ILE A 321 16.73 7.35 -20.32
CA ILE A 321 17.54 6.15 -20.08
C ILE A 321 18.62 6.12 -21.15
N GLU A 322 19.86 6.17 -20.70
CA GLU A 322 21.01 6.18 -21.60
C GLU A 322 21.47 4.78 -21.97
N ASP A 323 22.36 4.71 -22.96
CA ASP A 323 22.79 3.45 -23.60
C ASP A 323 23.55 2.54 -22.62
N GLY A 324 23.49 1.25 -22.85
CA GLY A 324 24.07 0.21 -22.00
C GLY A 324 23.29 -0.09 -20.72
N THR A 325 22.24 0.67 -20.44
CA THR A 325 21.44 0.48 -19.20
C THR A 325 20.61 -0.80 -19.26
N ILE A 326 20.61 -1.55 -18.15
CA ILE A 326 19.87 -2.80 -17.94
C ILE A 326 18.85 -2.59 -16.82
N ILE A 327 17.58 -2.89 -17.09
CA ILE A 327 16.52 -2.86 -16.10
C ILE A 327 15.83 -4.24 -16.11
N ARG A 328 15.82 -4.93 -14.95
CA ARG A 328 15.24 -6.26 -14.82
C ARG A 328 14.32 -6.34 -13.60
N ASP A 329 13.09 -6.86 -13.81
CA ASP A 329 12.09 -7.10 -12.76
C ASP A 329 11.94 -5.91 -11.80
N SER A 330 11.84 -4.70 -12.36
CA SER A 330 11.95 -3.45 -11.63
C SER A 330 10.94 -2.42 -12.06
N CYS A 331 10.71 -1.45 -11.18
CA CYS A 331 9.87 -0.30 -11.46
C CYS A 331 10.71 0.98 -11.34
N VAL A 332 10.63 1.83 -12.37
CA VAL A 332 11.24 3.16 -12.41
C VAL A 332 10.11 4.17 -12.59
N ASP A 333 9.90 5.01 -11.58
CA ASP A 333 8.80 5.97 -11.55
C ASP A 333 9.06 7.19 -12.47
N ASN A 334 8.18 8.21 -12.42
CA ASN A 334 8.18 9.31 -13.37
C ASN A 334 9.42 10.20 -13.29
N PHE A 335 9.82 10.79 -14.42
CA PHE A 335 10.85 11.82 -14.53
C PHE A 335 12.25 11.39 -14.06
N CYS A 336 12.54 10.09 -14.01
CA CYS A 336 13.87 9.60 -13.66
C CYS A 336 14.86 9.80 -14.83
N ILE A 337 16.12 10.00 -14.47
CA ILE A 337 17.24 10.12 -15.42
C ILE A 337 18.27 9.06 -15.04
N LEU A 338 18.48 8.10 -15.95
CA LEU A 338 19.45 7.02 -15.78
C LEU A 338 20.59 7.25 -16.79
N GLY A 339 21.80 7.29 -16.27
CA GLY A 339 23.03 7.42 -17.04
C GLY A 339 23.35 6.17 -17.87
N ARG A 340 24.54 6.14 -18.47
CA ARG A 340 25.02 5.02 -19.28
C ARG A 340 25.39 3.83 -18.41
N GLU A 341 25.18 2.62 -18.91
CA GLU A 341 25.60 1.36 -18.27
C GLU A 341 25.10 1.20 -16.81
N VAL A 342 23.94 1.79 -16.49
CA VAL A 342 23.28 1.62 -15.21
C VAL A 342 22.62 0.24 -15.15
N THR A 343 22.76 -0.48 -14.03
CA THR A 343 22.06 -1.73 -13.80
C THR A 343 21.05 -1.58 -12.66
N ILE A 344 19.76 -1.89 -12.93
CA ILE A 344 18.68 -1.89 -11.94
C ILE A 344 18.00 -3.26 -11.97
N GLU A 345 18.05 -4.00 -10.88
CA GLU A 345 17.45 -5.32 -10.77
C GLU A 345 16.61 -5.47 -9.50
N ARG A 346 15.41 -6.04 -9.62
CA ARG A 346 14.47 -6.31 -8.50
C ARG A 346 14.32 -5.13 -7.54
N SER A 347 14.26 -3.93 -8.11
CA SER A 347 14.33 -2.67 -7.36
C SER A 347 13.19 -1.73 -7.71
N ALA A 348 12.91 -0.81 -6.81
CA ALA A 348 11.94 0.25 -7.02
C ALA A 348 12.65 1.62 -6.94
N ILE A 349 12.60 2.36 -8.04
CA ILE A 349 13.17 3.70 -8.16
C ILE A 349 12.00 4.69 -8.23
N MET A 350 11.88 5.55 -7.23
CA MET A 350 10.75 6.49 -7.14
C MET A 350 10.96 7.73 -8.04
N ASP A 351 10.00 8.66 -7.99
CA ASP A 351 9.96 9.85 -8.84
C ASP A 351 11.24 10.69 -8.82
N ARG A 352 11.66 11.18 -10.00
CA ARG A 352 12.71 12.21 -10.17
C ARG A 352 14.07 11.82 -9.62
N VAL A 353 14.35 10.55 -9.59
CA VAL A 353 15.69 10.05 -9.23
C VAL A 353 16.65 10.28 -10.40
N VAL A 354 17.86 10.71 -10.09
CA VAL A 354 18.95 10.87 -11.03
C VAL A 354 20.06 9.90 -10.67
N ILE A 355 20.43 9.03 -11.60
CA ILE A 355 21.45 7.99 -11.42
C ILE A 355 22.57 8.21 -12.42
N GLY A 356 23.81 8.35 -11.92
CA GLY A 356 25.01 8.50 -12.73
C GLY A 356 25.45 7.23 -13.45
N ASP A 357 26.40 7.37 -14.38
CA ASP A 357 26.89 6.29 -15.23
C ASP A 357 27.46 5.11 -14.40
N GLY A 358 27.21 3.87 -14.82
CA GLY A 358 27.76 2.67 -14.22
C GLY A 358 27.21 2.27 -12.85
N ALA A 359 26.22 2.97 -12.31
CA ALA A 359 25.64 2.64 -11.02
C ALA A 359 24.94 1.28 -11.03
N ILE A 360 24.99 0.56 -9.92
CA ILE A 360 24.34 -0.74 -9.73
C ILE A 360 23.38 -0.68 -8.56
N ILE A 361 22.09 -0.92 -8.83
CA ILE A 361 21.03 -0.91 -7.83
C ILE A 361 20.32 -2.27 -7.90
N GLN A 362 20.41 -3.05 -6.81
CA GLN A 362 19.84 -4.39 -6.74
C GLN A 362 19.09 -4.60 -5.44
N ASP A 363 17.92 -5.28 -5.53
CA ASP A 363 17.07 -5.63 -4.38
C ASP A 363 16.84 -4.43 -3.43
N SER A 364 16.61 -3.22 -3.97
CA SER A 364 16.67 -1.98 -3.18
C SER A 364 15.52 -1.03 -3.51
N ILE A 365 15.25 -0.09 -2.60
CA ILE A 365 14.24 0.95 -2.77
C ILE A 365 14.94 2.31 -2.71
N VAL A 366 14.76 3.11 -3.75
CA VAL A 366 15.32 4.46 -3.84
C VAL A 366 14.19 5.48 -3.85
N GLY A 367 14.14 6.33 -2.81
CA GLY A 367 13.13 7.36 -2.59
C GLY A 367 13.13 8.45 -3.64
N ARG A 368 12.22 9.39 -3.52
CA ARG A 368 12.01 10.47 -4.49
C ARG A 368 13.16 11.47 -4.46
N HIS A 369 13.46 12.07 -5.62
CA HIS A 369 14.45 13.13 -5.80
C HIS A 369 15.89 12.74 -5.39
N VAL A 370 16.17 11.46 -5.16
CA VAL A 370 17.50 10.98 -4.81
C VAL A 370 18.47 11.22 -5.99
N ARG A 371 19.68 11.64 -5.66
CA ARG A 371 20.80 11.75 -6.60
C ARG A 371 21.85 10.70 -6.28
N VAL A 372 22.05 9.76 -7.18
CA VAL A 372 23.12 8.75 -7.07
C VAL A 372 24.27 9.19 -7.95
N GLY A 373 25.30 9.78 -7.31
CA GLY A 373 26.57 10.08 -7.97
C GLY A 373 27.28 8.78 -8.34
N SER A 374 27.65 8.61 -9.59
CA SER A 374 28.36 7.43 -10.08
C SER A 374 29.10 7.76 -11.39
N SER A 375 30.15 7.02 -11.70
CA SER A 375 30.82 7.04 -12.99
C SER A 375 31.37 5.67 -13.32
N LEU A 376 31.68 5.39 -14.59
CA LEU A 376 32.22 4.10 -15.02
C LEU A 376 33.53 3.72 -14.30
N ASP A 377 34.35 4.70 -13.98
CA ASP A 377 35.62 4.49 -13.25
C ASP A 377 35.43 4.35 -11.73
N SER A 378 34.29 4.78 -11.20
CA SER A 378 33.97 4.74 -9.78
C SER A 378 32.46 4.49 -9.59
N PRO A 379 32.02 3.26 -9.86
CA PRO A 379 30.59 2.90 -9.79
C PRO A 379 30.08 2.90 -8.36
N THR A 380 28.85 3.35 -8.19
CA THR A 380 28.13 3.34 -6.90
C THR A 380 27.22 2.12 -6.83
N TRP A 381 27.23 1.45 -5.67
CA TRP A 381 26.47 0.23 -5.41
C TRP A 381 25.39 0.46 -4.35
N VAL A 382 24.15 0.08 -4.64
CA VAL A 382 23.03 0.11 -3.69
C VAL A 382 22.35 -1.26 -3.73
N THR A 383 22.59 -2.10 -2.71
CA THR A 383 22.26 -3.52 -2.76
C THR A 383 21.69 -4.05 -1.44
N GLY A 384 21.28 -5.31 -1.42
CA GLY A 384 21.03 -6.05 -0.18
C GLY A 384 19.84 -5.55 0.64
N LEU A 385 18.76 -5.14 0.00
CA LEU A 385 17.58 -4.53 0.63
C LEU A 385 17.89 -3.15 1.27
N SER A 386 18.75 -2.38 0.61
CA SER A 386 18.95 -0.98 1.00
C SER A 386 17.71 -0.15 0.72
N VAL A 387 17.43 0.78 1.63
CA VAL A 387 16.31 1.72 1.52
C VAL A 387 16.83 3.14 1.68
N VAL A 388 16.71 3.91 0.61
CA VAL A 388 17.15 5.30 0.57
C VAL A 388 15.91 6.20 0.65
N GLY A 389 15.89 7.10 1.63
CA GLY A 389 14.80 8.08 1.81
C GLY A 389 14.76 9.14 0.73
N ASP A 390 13.77 10.02 0.79
CA ASP A 390 13.60 11.10 -0.18
C ASP A 390 14.73 12.14 -0.06
N ASP A 391 15.06 12.82 -1.18
CA ASP A 391 16.01 13.93 -1.25
C ASP A 391 17.43 13.59 -0.70
N VAL A 392 17.87 12.33 -0.82
CA VAL A 392 19.22 11.89 -0.44
C VAL A 392 20.20 12.12 -1.59
N GLU A 393 21.42 12.56 -1.25
CA GLU A 393 22.55 12.61 -2.17
C GLU A 393 23.56 11.51 -1.84
N ILE A 394 23.84 10.61 -2.79
CA ILE A 394 24.84 9.55 -2.64
C ILE A 394 26.07 9.92 -3.46
N GLY A 395 27.21 10.03 -2.79
CA GLY A 395 28.50 10.34 -3.42
C GLY A 395 28.99 9.21 -4.33
N ARG A 396 29.82 9.58 -5.31
CA ARG A 396 30.38 8.67 -6.30
C ARG A 396 31.23 7.57 -5.66
N GLY A 397 31.09 6.34 -6.14
CA GLY A 397 31.85 5.20 -5.66
C GLY A 397 31.42 4.70 -4.30
N ALA A 398 30.32 5.20 -3.73
CA ALA A 398 29.80 4.72 -2.46
C ALA A 398 29.19 3.31 -2.62
N THR A 399 29.28 2.51 -1.55
CA THR A 399 28.66 1.20 -1.42
C THR A 399 27.67 1.21 -0.27
N LEU A 400 26.40 0.94 -0.58
CA LEU A 400 25.34 0.76 0.40
C LEU A 400 24.83 -0.68 0.30
N ALA A 401 25.02 -1.48 1.34
CA ALA A 401 24.53 -2.85 1.40
C ALA A 401 23.66 -3.06 2.65
N ALA A 402 22.40 -3.43 2.47
CA ALA A 402 21.42 -3.54 3.56
C ALA A 402 21.31 -2.25 4.41
N ALA A 403 21.59 -1.11 3.82
CA ALA A 403 21.64 0.19 4.48
C ALA A 403 20.28 0.88 4.46
N LYS A 404 20.00 1.68 5.49
CA LYS A 404 18.84 2.56 5.54
C LYS A 404 19.29 4.01 5.68
N VAL A 405 18.97 4.87 4.74
CA VAL A 405 19.39 6.27 4.74
C VAL A 405 18.16 7.16 4.90
N ASN A 406 18.12 7.95 5.97
CA ASN A 406 17.03 8.91 6.23
C ASN A 406 16.95 9.99 5.15
N PRO A 407 15.76 10.60 4.96
CA PRO A 407 15.60 11.71 4.03
C PRO A 407 16.58 12.86 4.28
N HIS A 408 16.90 13.60 3.21
CA HIS A 408 17.75 14.80 3.24
C HIS A 408 19.18 14.56 3.74
N ARG A 409 19.71 13.35 3.56
CA ARG A 409 21.09 13.02 3.94
C ARG A 409 22.03 13.01 2.74
N THR A 410 23.29 13.25 3.05
CA THR A 410 24.38 13.12 2.08
C THR A 410 25.29 11.98 2.50
N VAL A 411 25.45 11.00 1.63
CA VAL A 411 26.44 9.92 1.76
C VAL A 411 27.71 10.36 1.05
N ALA A 412 28.83 10.33 1.76
CA ALA A 412 30.13 10.78 1.20
C ALA A 412 30.57 9.92 0.01
N GLU A 413 31.40 10.49 -0.88
CA GLU A 413 32.06 9.73 -1.93
C GLU A 413 32.86 8.55 -1.35
N LYS A 414 32.79 7.39 -2.03
CA LYS A 414 33.49 6.16 -1.65
C LYS A 414 33.16 5.66 -0.23
N ALA A 415 32.08 6.13 0.39
CA ALA A 415 31.62 5.60 1.66
C ALA A 415 31.23 4.13 1.52
N ASP A 416 31.52 3.32 2.55
CA ASP A 416 31.10 1.92 2.65
C ASP A 416 30.16 1.78 3.86
N ILE A 417 28.86 1.54 3.58
CA ILE A 417 27.80 1.48 4.58
C ILE A 417 27.15 0.11 4.50
N GLN A 418 27.39 -0.72 5.51
CA GLN A 418 26.93 -2.11 5.59
C GLN A 418 25.97 -2.29 6.77
N GLY A 419 24.70 -2.64 6.50
CA GLY A 419 23.70 -2.94 7.52
C GLY A 419 23.39 -1.80 8.50
N GLN A 420 23.74 -0.57 8.17
CA GLN A 420 23.65 0.59 9.07
C GLN A 420 22.42 1.46 8.76
N PHE A 421 21.98 2.18 9.77
CA PHE A 421 20.98 3.22 9.65
C PHE A 421 21.69 4.58 9.70
N VAL A 422 21.61 5.34 8.62
CA VAL A 422 22.17 6.69 8.50
C VAL A 422 21.07 7.68 8.86
N GLU A 423 21.19 8.28 10.05
CA GLU A 423 20.25 9.23 10.63
C GLU A 423 20.47 10.67 10.14
#